data_d8ad3e7d9fbf8b1401b1aeaa4996248a
#
_entry.id   d8ad3e7d9fbf8b1401b1aeaa4996248a
#
_cell.length_a   1.000
_cell.length_b   1.000
_cell.length_c   1.000
_cell.angle_alpha   90.00
_cell.angle_beta   90.00
_cell.angle_gamma   90.00
#
_symmetry.space_group_name_H-M   'P 1'
#
loop_
_entity.id
_entity.type
_entity.pdbx_description
1 polymer ?
#
loop_
_entity_poly.entity_id
_entity_poly.type
_entity_poly.pdbx_seq_one_letter_code
_entity_poly.pdbx_strand_id
1 'polypeptide(L)'
;MKLDAEDRRIIGTDIRTVEFGWPVGMPVCRPMGGGLFEIRSTITQKRIARVLFCIHGEKMVLLHGLVKKTRKIPDTDLATALKRKWEVEQ
;
A
#
# COMPACT_ATOMS: atom_id res chain seq x y z
N MET A 1 4.19 -10.54 10.11
CA MET A 1 2.78 -10.16 9.89
C MET A 1 1.99 -11.40 9.49
N LYS A 2 1.01 -11.76 10.29
CA LYS A 2 0.23 -12.96 10.06
C LYS A 2 -1.10 -12.62 9.39
N LEU A 3 -1.30 -13.08 8.17
CA LEU A 3 -2.52 -12.87 7.41
C LEU A 3 -3.11 -14.23 7.04
N ASP A 4 -4.39 -14.40 7.27
CA ASP A 4 -5.07 -15.61 6.81
C ASP A 4 -5.44 -15.48 5.33
N ALA A 5 -6.01 -16.55 4.77
CA ALA A 5 -6.31 -16.60 3.34
C ALA A 5 -7.33 -15.51 2.93
N GLU A 6 -8.31 -15.24 3.79
CA GLU A 6 -9.31 -14.20 3.49
C GLU A 6 -8.68 -12.81 3.47
N ASP A 7 -7.82 -12.52 4.44
CA ASP A 7 -7.13 -11.22 4.50
C ASP A 7 -6.27 -11.02 3.26
N ARG A 8 -5.53 -12.04 2.85
CA ARG A 8 -4.71 -11.98 1.64
C ARG A 8 -5.56 -11.76 0.39
N ARG A 9 -6.73 -12.40 0.32
CA ARG A 9 -7.64 -12.23 -0.81
C ARG A 9 -8.16 -10.81 -0.90
N ILE A 10 -8.55 -10.23 0.23
CA ILE A 10 -9.04 -8.85 0.27
C ILE A 10 -7.95 -7.88 -0.20
N ILE A 11 -6.75 -8.01 0.36
CA ILE A 11 -5.63 -7.15 0.00
C ILE A 11 -5.29 -7.30 -1.48
N GLY A 12 -5.21 -8.53 -1.96
CA GLY A 12 -4.90 -8.80 -3.36
C GLY A 12 -5.94 -8.22 -4.31
N THR A 13 -7.22 -8.28 -3.93
CA THR A 13 -8.31 -7.70 -4.74
C THR A 13 -8.15 -6.18 -4.82
N ASP A 14 -7.83 -5.53 -3.69
CA ASP A 14 -7.66 -4.08 -3.67
C ASP A 14 -6.43 -3.65 -4.48
N ILE A 15 -5.33 -4.42 -4.40
CA ILE A 15 -4.15 -4.14 -5.21
C ILE A 15 -4.51 -4.21 -6.70
N ARG A 16 -5.25 -5.24 -7.11
CA ARG A 16 -5.66 -5.38 -8.52
C ARG A 16 -6.58 -4.24 -8.95
N THR A 17 -7.48 -3.82 -8.08
CA THR A 17 -8.38 -2.70 -8.37
C THR A 17 -7.58 -1.45 -8.69
N VAL A 18 -6.55 -1.17 -7.89
CA VAL A 18 -5.69 -0.01 -8.12
C VAL A 18 -4.84 -0.19 -9.37
N GLU A 19 -4.29 -1.39 -9.56
CA GLU A 19 -3.44 -1.68 -10.72
C GLU A 19 -4.18 -1.49 -12.05
N PHE A 20 -5.41 -2.03 -12.15
CA PHE A 20 -6.18 -1.93 -13.38
C PHE A 20 -6.89 -0.59 -13.55
N GLY A 21 -7.25 0.07 -12.46
CA GLY A 21 -7.97 1.33 -12.50
C GLY A 21 -7.11 2.57 -12.32
N TRP A 22 -5.81 2.43 -12.31
CA TRP A 22 -4.91 3.57 -12.07
C TRP A 22 -5.07 4.67 -13.11
N PRO A 23 -5.15 5.94 -12.72
CA PRO A 23 -5.17 6.38 -11.32
C PRO A 23 -6.55 6.22 -10.68
N VAL A 24 -6.55 5.72 -9.43
CA VAL A 24 -7.77 5.54 -8.64
C VAL A 24 -7.63 6.34 -7.34
N GLY A 25 -8.65 7.09 -6.99
CA GLY A 25 -8.63 7.92 -5.81
C GLY A 25 -9.16 7.23 -4.56
N MET A 26 -9.44 8.06 -3.54
CA MET A 26 -10.05 7.60 -2.29
C MET A 26 -11.36 6.86 -2.54
N PRO A 27 -11.73 5.89 -1.67
CA PRO A 27 -11.06 5.56 -0.40
C PRO A 27 -9.97 4.49 -0.52
N VAL A 28 -9.83 3.83 -1.68
CA VAL A 28 -8.92 2.69 -1.81
C VAL A 28 -7.46 3.13 -1.88
N CYS A 29 -7.20 4.18 -2.62
CA CYS A 29 -5.84 4.66 -2.86
C CYS A 29 -5.73 6.14 -2.56
N ARG A 30 -4.61 6.56 -1.94
CA ARG A 30 -4.37 7.97 -1.73
C ARG A 30 -2.88 8.30 -1.86
N PRO A 31 -2.56 9.53 -2.33
CA PRO A 31 -1.17 9.97 -2.39
C PRO A 31 -0.64 10.30 -1.01
N MET A 32 0.63 9.97 -0.77
CA MET A 32 1.31 10.23 0.50
C MET A 32 2.37 11.33 0.38
N GLY A 33 2.57 11.86 -0.83
CA GLY A 33 3.63 12.81 -1.11
C GLY A 33 4.90 12.13 -1.59
N GLY A 34 5.77 12.88 -2.27
CA GLY A 34 7.04 12.36 -2.75
C GLY A 34 6.94 11.22 -3.75
N GLY A 35 5.80 11.10 -4.44
CA GLY A 35 5.58 9.98 -5.38
C GLY A 35 5.22 8.66 -4.71
N LEU A 36 4.88 8.69 -3.44
CA LEU A 36 4.47 7.53 -2.66
C LEU A 36 2.96 7.48 -2.56
N PHE A 37 2.38 6.29 -2.70
CA PHE A 37 0.94 6.08 -2.63
C PHE A 37 0.61 4.96 -1.66
N GLU A 38 -0.60 5.00 -1.13
CA GLU A 38 -1.08 4.01 -0.15
C GLU A 38 -2.35 3.33 -0.67
N ILE A 39 -2.39 2.01 -0.59
CA ILE A 39 -3.62 1.24 -0.77
C ILE A 39 -4.07 0.83 0.63
N ARG A 40 -5.31 1.12 0.98
CA ARG A 40 -5.88 0.76 2.28
C ARG A 40 -6.92 -0.32 2.09
N SER A 41 -6.75 -1.43 2.81
CA SER A 41 -7.68 -2.55 2.79
C SER A 41 -8.20 -2.81 4.19
N THR A 42 -9.51 -2.79 4.36
CA THR A 42 -10.12 -3.19 5.61
C THR A 42 -10.21 -4.71 5.64
N ILE A 43 -9.46 -5.32 6.50
CA ILE A 43 -9.42 -6.78 6.64
C ILE A 43 -10.14 -7.21 7.91
N THR A 44 -10.13 -8.51 8.21
CA THR A 44 -10.88 -9.05 9.33
C THR A 44 -10.43 -8.44 10.67
N GLN A 45 -11.31 -8.50 11.68
CA GLN A 45 -11.06 -7.99 13.03
C GLN A 45 -10.80 -6.47 13.06
N LYS A 46 -11.41 -5.73 12.15
CA LYS A 46 -11.30 -4.26 12.08
C LYS A 46 -9.87 -3.77 11.92
N ARG A 47 -9.00 -4.62 11.40
CA ARG A 47 -7.62 -4.21 11.09
C ARG A 47 -7.58 -3.54 9.73
N ILE A 48 -6.60 -2.68 9.53
CA ILE A 48 -6.37 -2.02 8.25
C ILE A 48 -5.00 -2.44 7.74
N ALA A 49 -4.99 -3.08 6.58
CA ALA A 49 -3.75 -3.37 5.87
C ALA A 49 -3.44 -2.18 4.97
N ARG A 50 -2.19 -1.78 4.94
CA ARG A 50 -1.73 -0.68 4.10
C ARG A 50 -0.57 -1.18 3.25
N VAL A 51 -0.67 -0.96 1.95
CA VAL A 51 0.39 -1.30 1.02
C VAL A 51 0.89 0.00 0.41
N LEU A 52 2.17 0.28 0.59
CA LEU A 52 2.79 1.49 0.06
C LEU A 52 3.45 1.14 -1.27
N PHE A 53 3.22 1.96 -2.28
CA PHE A 53 3.74 1.70 -3.62
C PHE A 53 4.12 2.99 -4.32
N CYS A 54 4.85 2.85 -5.40
CA CYS A 54 5.15 3.95 -6.31
C CYS A 54 4.91 3.49 -7.74
N ILE A 55 4.88 4.44 -8.66
CA ILE A 55 4.80 4.17 -10.09
C ILE A 55 6.18 4.44 -10.67
N HIS A 56 6.75 3.45 -11.33
CA HIS A 56 8.04 3.58 -11.97
C HIS A 56 7.95 2.99 -13.39
N GLY A 57 8.15 3.82 -14.38
CA GLY A 57 8.09 3.38 -15.79
C GLY A 57 6.75 2.73 -16.12
N GLU A 58 5.65 3.31 -15.73
CA GLU A 58 4.28 2.83 -15.97
C GLU A 58 3.93 1.57 -15.18
N LYS A 59 4.80 1.12 -14.29
CA LYS A 59 4.54 -0.07 -13.48
C LYS A 59 4.31 0.30 -12.02
N MET A 60 3.36 -0.39 -11.40
CA MET A 60 3.14 -0.30 -9.97
C MET A 60 4.20 -1.14 -9.27
N VAL A 61 4.96 -0.52 -8.38
CA VAL A 61 5.99 -1.22 -7.61
C VAL A 61 5.58 -1.19 -6.14
N LEU A 62 5.30 -2.35 -5.58
CA LEU A 62 4.94 -2.48 -4.18
C LEU A 62 6.21 -2.36 -3.34
N LEU A 63 6.19 -1.47 -2.35
CA LEU A 63 7.38 -1.13 -1.58
C LEU A 63 7.35 -1.67 -0.16
N HIS A 64 6.19 -1.65 0.50
CA HIS A 64 6.12 -2.02 1.89
C HIS A 64 4.67 -2.27 2.28
N GLY A 65 4.43 -3.23 3.15
CA GLY A 65 3.12 -3.53 3.67
C GLY A 65 3.12 -3.55 5.18
N LEU A 66 2.02 -3.12 5.79
CA LEU A 66 1.85 -3.15 7.24
C LEU A 66 0.38 -3.33 7.58
N VAL A 67 0.13 -3.86 8.78
CA VAL A 67 -1.22 -4.02 9.31
C VAL A 67 -1.28 -3.33 10.64
N LYS A 68 -2.16 -2.35 10.75
CA LYS A 68 -2.35 -1.59 12.00
C LYS A 68 -3.80 -1.19 12.15
N LYS A 69 -4.24 -1.00 13.39
CA LYS A 69 -5.58 -0.48 13.68
C LYS A 69 -5.61 1.05 13.69
N THR A 70 -4.45 1.70 13.76
CA THR A 70 -4.34 3.15 13.81
C THR A 70 -4.39 3.75 12.40
N ARG A 71 -4.77 5.01 12.32
CA ARG A 71 -4.86 5.72 11.05
C ARG A 71 -3.51 6.15 10.50
N LYS A 72 -2.58 6.45 11.39
CA LYS A 72 -1.29 6.98 10.99
C LYS A 72 -0.30 5.86 10.70
N ILE A 73 0.42 6.00 9.60
CA ILE A 73 1.53 5.11 9.28
C ILE A 73 2.73 5.53 10.12
N PRO A 74 3.34 4.61 10.87
CA PRO A 74 4.54 4.95 11.65
C PRO A 74 5.66 5.48 10.76
N ASP A 75 6.45 6.41 11.29
CA ASP A 75 7.54 7.03 10.54
C ASP A 75 8.58 6.00 10.08
N THR A 76 8.78 4.93 10.85
CA THR A 76 9.71 3.87 10.47
C THR A 76 9.23 3.13 9.22
N ASP A 77 7.92 2.91 9.10
CA ASP A 77 7.36 2.26 7.90
C ASP A 77 7.45 3.17 6.69
N LEU A 78 7.19 4.47 6.87
CA LEU A 78 7.36 5.45 5.80
C LEU A 78 8.81 5.52 5.34
N ALA A 79 9.74 5.56 6.28
CA ALA A 79 11.16 5.61 5.94
C ALA A 79 11.59 4.38 5.14
N THR A 80 11.08 3.19 5.52
CA THR A 80 11.37 1.96 4.80
C THR A 80 10.85 2.03 3.36
N ALA A 81 9.61 2.51 3.19
CA ALA A 81 9.01 2.63 1.87
C ALA A 81 9.79 3.62 0.99
N LEU A 82 10.16 4.77 1.55
CA LEU A 82 10.91 5.79 0.82
C LEU A 82 12.29 5.29 0.42
N LYS A 83 12.95 4.56 1.30
CA LYS A 83 14.25 3.96 0.99
C LYS A 83 14.14 2.98 -0.18
N ARG A 84 13.12 2.12 -0.15
CA ARG A 84 12.90 1.14 -1.22
C ARG A 84 12.53 1.82 -2.52
N LYS A 85 11.74 2.89 -2.45
CA LYS A 85 11.42 3.69 -3.64
C LYS A 85 12.68 4.25 -4.27
N TRP A 86 13.56 4.82 -3.45
CA TRP A 86 14.84 5.34 -3.90
C TRP A 86 15.67 4.25 -4.60
N GLU A 87 15.71 3.05 -4.02
CA GLU A 87 16.43 1.93 -4.61
C GLU A 87 15.86 1.51 -5.97
N VAL A 88 14.55 1.55 -6.12
CA VAL A 88 13.89 1.24 -7.39
C VAL A 88 14.26 2.25 -8.48
N GLU A 89 14.44 3.51 -8.08
CA GLU A 89 14.70 4.60 -9.01
C GLU A 89 16.17 4.71 -9.43
N GLN A 90 17.05 3.91 -8.89
CA GLN A 90 18.48 3.95 -9.22
C GLN A 90 18.85 3.26 -10.54
#